data_2dc1b8cf5b16ae0aea5637cb0352c4ef
#
_entry.id   2dc1b8cf5b16ae0aea5637cb0352c4ef
#
_cell.length_a   1.000
_cell.length_b   1.000
_cell.length_c   1.000
_cell.angle_alpha   90.00
_cell.angle_beta   90.00
_cell.angle_gamma   90.00
#
_symmetry.space_group_name_H-M   'P 1'
#
loop_
_entity.id
_entity.type
_entity.pdbx_description
1 polymer ?
#
loop_
_entity_poly.entity_id
_entity_poly.type
_entity_poly.pdbx_seq_one_letter_code
_entity_poly.pdbx_strand_id
1 'polypeptide(L)'
;IVDETSDGKLQQVTVDEIKGVLRNLEQIQKPAGVHLAQAKCYAYIYGKEKELEKISIQMTYCHLDTEEIRRFKEEYTLEDLKSWFEELVHRYEKWARLQIEWEQMRDETIRNLKFPFSYREGQFNLAASVYRTIARKKKLFIQAPTGTGKTMAVLYPAVRAMGEGLGEKIFYLTARTITRTVAEQAFFILKEKGLKFRSVTLT
;
A
#
# COMPACT_ATOMS: atom_id res chain seq x y z
N ILE A 1 -25.06 12.47 2.71
CA ILE A 1 -26.43 12.96 2.99
C ILE A 1 -27.05 13.28 1.64
N VAL A 2 -28.21 12.75 1.40
CA VAL A 2 -28.97 12.95 0.15
C VAL A 2 -30.32 13.51 0.54
N ASP A 3 -30.64 14.68 0.02
CA ASP A 3 -31.99 15.27 0.15
C ASP A 3 -32.73 15.07 -1.17
N GLU A 4 -33.88 14.39 -1.12
CA GLU A 4 -34.71 14.09 -2.27
C GLU A 4 -36.02 14.92 -2.22
N THR A 5 -36.49 15.34 -3.39
CA THR A 5 -37.82 15.92 -3.52
C THR A 5 -38.90 14.84 -3.46
N SER A 6 -40.17 15.24 -3.24
CA SER A 6 -41.32 14.32 -3.27
C SER A 6 -41.48 13.54 -4.58
N ASP A 7 -40.84 14.00 -5.67
CA ASP A 7 -40.84 13.36 -6.99
C ASP A 7 -39.61 12.43 -7.18
N GLY A 8 -38.83 12.18 -6.12
CA GLY A 8 -37.63 11.34 -6.17
C GLY A 8 -36.42 11.98 -6.91
N LYS A 9 -36.47 13.29 -7.19
CA LYS A 9 -35.32 14.01 -7.74
C LYS A 9 -34.34 14.43 -6.65
N LEU A 10 -33.05 14.22 -6.89
CA LEU A 10 -31.97 14.68 -5.99
C LEU A 10 -31.99 16.21 -5.92
N GLN A 11 -32.33 16.77 -4.77
CA GLN A 11 -32.37 18.21 -4.55
C GLN A 11 -31.04 18.75 -4.09
N GLN A 12 -30.38 18.06 -3.17
CA GLN A 12 -29.05 18.39 -2.70
C GLN A 12 -28.32 17.13 -2.24
N VAL A 13 -27.09 16.98 -2.69
CA VAL A 13 -26.20 15.90 -2.23
C VAL A 13 -25.04 16.51 -1.46
N THR A 14 -24.77 15.97 -0.29
CA THR A 14 -23.63 16.36 0.54
C THR A 14 -22.77 15.13 0.86
N VAL A 15 -21.52 15.14 0.46
CA VAL A 15 -20.51 14.20 0.93
C VAL A 15 -19.96 14.70 2.26
N ASP A 16 -20.16 13.94 3.34
CA ASP A 16 -19.66 14.27 4.68
C ASP A 16 -18.48 13.36 5.03
N GLU A 17 -17.30 13.93 5.10
CA GLU A 17 -16.08 13.24 5.53
C GLU A 17 -15.83 13.54 7.01
N ILE A 18 -15.90 12.49 7.83
CA ILE A 18 -15.83 12.58 9.29
C ILE A 18 -14.42 12.18 9.78
N LYS A 19 -13.82 13.01 10.64
CA LYS A 19 -12.51 12.76 11.24
C LYS A 19 -12.57 12.89 12.75
N GLY A 20 -12.23 11.81 13.47
CA GLY A 20 -11.97 11.85 14.90
C GLY A 20 -10.62 12.51 15.20
N VAL A 21 -10.59 13.44 16.16
CA VAL A 21 -9.38 14.14 16.58
C VAL A 21 -9.30 14.24 18.10
N LEU A 22 -8.07 14.36 18.64
CA LEU A 22 -7.81 14.60 20.07
C LEU A 22 -7.38 16.05 20.35
N ARG A 23 -7.18 16.86 19.30
CA ARG A 23 -6.79 18.27 19.42
C ARG A 23 -8.01 19.17 19.59
N ASN A 24 -7.82 20.29 20.29
CA ASN A 24 -8.87 21.31 20.46
C ASN A 24 -9.44 21.75 19.09
N LEU A 25 -10.76 21.65 18.94
CA LEU A 25 -11.46 21.97 17.70
C LEU A 25 -11.40 23.45 17.35
N GLU A 26 -11.29 24.35 18.31
CA GLU A 26 -11.16 25.80 18.07
C GLU A 26 -9.91 26.13 17.25
N GLN A 27 -8.86 25.33 17.37
CA GLN A 27 -7.61 25.48 16.62
C GLN A 27 -7.73 25.06 15.15
N ILE A 28 -8.81 24.37 14.79
CA ILE A 28 -9.05 23.94 13.39
C ILE A 28 -9.79 25.07 12.66
N GLN A 29 -9.07 26.00 12.07
CA GLN A 29 -9.65 27.14 11.36
C GLN A 29 -10.13 26.80 9.94
N LYS A 30 -9.60 25.73 9.34
CA LYS A 30 -9.95 25.21 8.02
C LYS A 30 -9.69 23.70 7.97
N PRO A 31 -10.34 22.98 7.02
CA PRO A 31 -10.06 21.57 6.80
C PRO A 31 -8.59 21.31 6.47
N ALA A 32 -8.06 20.19 6.98
CA ALA A 32 -6.76 19.72 6.54
C ALA A 32 -6.82 19.35 5.04
N GLY A 33 -5.82 19.82 4.26
CA GLY A 33 -5.81 19.64 2.80
C GLY A 33 -5.97 18.19 2.35
N VAL A 34 -5.34 17.24 3.06
CA VAL A 34 -5.44 15.80 2.76
C VAL A 34 -6.87 15.27 2.99
N HIS A 35 -7.54 15.70 4.06
CA HIS A 35 -8.91 15.28 4.36
C HIS A 35 -9.90 15.86 3.32
N LEU A 36 -9.72 17.15 2.99
CA LEU A 36 -10.54 17.80 1.96
C LEU A 36 -10.33 17.16 0.58
N ALA A 37 -9.09 16.80 0.23
CA ALA A 37 -8.78 16.11 -1.00
C ALA A 37 -9.47 14.74 -1.09
N GLN A 38 -9.52 13.99 0.00
CA GLN A 38 -10.27 12.73 0.09
C GLN A 38 -11.76 12.96 -0.17
N ALA A 39 -12.36 13.94 0.49
CA ALA A 39 -13.78 14.29 0.31
C ALA A 39 -14.07 14.74 -1.13
N LYS A 40 -13.18 15.52 -1.74
CA LYS A 40 -13.29 15.93 -3.15
C LYS A 40 -13.26 14.74 -4.12
N CYS A 41 -12.40 13.75 -3.87
CA CYS A 41 -12.37 12.53 -4.67
C CYS A 41 -13.72 11.79 -4.61
N TYR A 42 -14.27 11.60 -3.42
CA TYR A 42 -15.57 10.95 -3.26
C TYR A 42 -16.71 11.77 -3.90
N ALA A 43 -16.69 13.08 -3.72
CA ALA A 43 -17.70 13.97 -4.31
C ALA A 43 -17.65 13.92 -5.84
N TYR A 44 -16.47 13.95 -6.45
CA TYR A 44 -16.32 13.84 -7.90
C TYR A 44 -16.82 12.47 -8.42
N ILE A 45 -16.38 11.37 -7.81
CA ILE A 45 -16.75 10.01 -8.24
C ILE A 45 -18.29 9.83 -8.14
N TYR A 46 -18.88 10.20 -7.01
CA TYR A 46 -20.32 10.09 -6.79
C TYR A 46 -21.11 11.03 -7.70
N GLY A 47 -20.69 12.30 -7.79
CA GLY A 47 -21.33 13.29 -8.64
C GLY A 47 -21.35 12.90 -10.12
N LYS A 48 -20.23 12.32 -10.60
CA LYS A 48 -20.12 11.78 -11.97
C LYS A 48 -21.04 10.59 -12.19
N GLU A 49 -21.11 9.66 -11.22
CA GLU A 49 -22.00 8.48 -11.30
C GLU A 49 -23.48 8.88 -11.35
N LYS A 50 -23.85 9.94 -10.61
CA LYS A 50 -25.23 10.42 -10.49
C LYS A 50 -25.57 11.58 -11.43
N GLU A 51 -24.65 11.94 -12.33
CA GLU A 51 -24.80 13.03 -13.32
C GLU A 51 -25.23 14.36 -12.67
N LEU A 52 -24.65 14.68 -11.51
CA LEU A 52 -24.95 15.91 -10.79
C LEU A 52 -24.23 17.11 -11.41
N GLU A 53 -24.84 18.28 -11.41
CA GLU A 53 -24.18 19.54 -11.78
C GLU A 53 -23.34 20.10 -10.63
N LYS A 54 -23.84 19.93 -9.38
CA LYS A 54 -23.25 20.46 -8.16
C LYS A 54 -23.34 19.45 -7.02
N ILE A 55 -22.41 19.55 -6.08
CA ILE A 55 -22.35 18.70 -4.90
C ILE A 55 -21.72 19.47 -3.71
N SER A 56 -22.30 19.33 -2.54
CA SER A 56 -21.70 19.88 -1.32
C SER A 56 -20.69 18.90 -0.70
N ILE A 57 -19.62 19.46 -0.16
CA ILE A 57 -18.65 18.72 0.65
C ILE A 57 -18.73 19.28 2.07
N GLN A 58 -18.90 18.40 3.04
CA GLN A 58 -18.85 18.72 4.45
C GLN A 58 -17.67 17.97 5.07
N MET A 59 -16.83 18.70 5.78
CA MET A 59 -15.79 18.15 6.63
C MET A 59 -16.24 18.22 8.08
N THR A 60 -16.45 17.10 8.72
CA THR A 60 -16.88 17.00 10.12
C THR A 60 -15.72 16.52 10.98
N TYR A 61 -15.27 17.35 11.91
CA TYR A 61 -14.29 16.97 12.94
C TYR A 61 -15.02 16.73 14.25
N CYS A 62 -14.81 15.54 14.84
CA CYS A 62 -15.37 15.15 16.13
C CYS A 62 -14.23 14.95 17.13
N HIS A 63 -14.31 15.62 18.29
CA HIS A 63 -13.35 15.39 19.37
C HIS A 63 -13.67 14.05 20.05
N LEU A 64 -12.68 13.15 20.12
CA LEU A 64 -12.92 11.77 20.55
C LEU A 64 -13.29 11.64 22.05
N ASP A 65 -12.87 12.58 22.90
CA ASP A 65 -13.17 12.54 24.33
C ASP A 65 -14.41 13.34 24.72
N THR A 66 -14.63 14.49 24.05
CA THR A 66 -15.74 15.42 24.43
C THR A 66 -16.95 15.29 23.53
N GLU A 67 -16.83 14.56 22.40
CA GLU A 67 -17.88 14.43 21.38
C GLU A 67 -18.31 15.76 20.72
N GLU A 68 -17.61 16.84 21.00
CA GLU A 68 -17.83 18.12 20.33
C GLU A 68 -17.56 17.99 18.83
N ILE A 69 -18.33 18.77 18.05
CA ILE A 69 -18.29 18.67 16.59
C ILE A 69 -18.05 20.04 15.97
N ARG A 70 -17.14 20.11 15.00
CA ARG A 70 -16.92 21.25 14.14
C ARG A 70 -17.06 20.87 12.67
N ARG A 71 -17.87 21.65 11.91
CA ARG A 71 -18.17 21.39 10.51
C ARG A 71 -17.72 22.54 9.63
N PHE A 72 -17.24 22.18 8.43
CA PHE A 72 -16.94 23.09 7.33
C PHE A 72 -17.68 22.56 6.11
N LYS A 73 -18.57 23.37 5.52
CA LYS A 73 -19.36 22.97 4.35
C LYS A 73 -19.10 23.95 3.21
N GLU A 74 -18.91 23.43 2.01
CA GLU A 74 -18.69 24.18 0.79
C GLU A 74 -19.33 23.47 -0.40
N GLU A 75 -19.89 24.22 -1.34
CA GLU A 75 -20.47 23.70 -2.57
C GLU A 75 -19.46 23.78 -3.72
N TYR A 76 -19.41 22.75 -4.52
CA TYR A 76 -18.55 22.65 -5.71
C TYR A 76 -19.37 22.30 -6.93
N THR A 77 -19.01 22.86 -8.10
CA THR A 77 -19.50 22.34 -9.38
C THR A 77 -18.78 21.04 -9.73
N LEU A 78 -19.46 20.17 -10.47
CA LEU A 78 -18.80 18.93 -10.91
C LEU A 78 -17.65 19.20 -11.87
N GLU A 79 -17.70 20.28 -12.66
CA GLU A 79 -16.62 20.69 -13.56
C GLU A 79 -15.35 21.15 -12.81
N ASP A 80 -15.52 21.90 -11.70
CA ASP A 80 -14.39 22.28 -10.85
C ASP A 80 -13.75 21.04 -10.18
N LEU A 81 -14.57 20.12 -9.69
CA LEU A 81 -14.11 18.87 -9.10
C LEU A 81 -13.41 17.98 -10.13
N LYS A 82 -13.92 17.95 -11.37
CA LYS A 82 -13.31 17.22 -12.47
C LYS A 82 -11.93 17.77 -12.80
N SER A 83 -11.82 19.07 -13.00
CA SER A 83 -10.55 19.74 -13.34
C SER A 83 -9.52 19.51 -12.23
N TRP A 84 -9.93 19.63 -10.97
CA TRP A 84 -9.08 19.35 -9.81
C TRP A 84 -8.66 17.87 -9.74
N PHE A 85 -9.57 16.93 -9.99
CA PHE A 85 -9.30 15.50 -9.96
C PHE A 85 -8.36 15.08 -11.09
N GLU A 86 -8.55 15.60 -12.31
CA GLU A 86 -7.67 15.34 -13.46
C GLU A 86 -6.26 15.85 -13.19
N GLU A 87 -6.10 17.03 -12.58
CA GLU A 87 -4.78 17.53 -12.16
C GLU A 87 -4.13 16.63 -11.10
N LEU A 88 -4.90 16.16 -10.12
CA LEU A 88 -4.42 15.21 -9.10
C LEU A 88 -3.93 13.91 -9.75
N VAL A 89 -4.72 13.34 -10.66
CA VAL A 89 -4.37 12.11 -11.40
C VAL A 89 -3.11 12.33 -12.23
N HIS A 90 -3.01 13.44 -12.95
CA HIS A 90 -1.83 13.76 -13.76
C HIS A 90 -0.55 13.88 -12.91
N ARG A 91 -0.63 14.49 -11.74
CA ARG A 91 0.50 14.55 -10.80
C ARG A 91 0.89 13.16 -10.26
N TYR A 92 -0.07 12.27 -10.07
CA TYR A 92 0.16 10.93 -9.58
C TYR A 92 0.66 9.98 -10.67
N GLU A 93 0.29 10.20 -11.93
CA GLU A 93 0.59 9.31 -13.06
C GLU A 93 2.07 8.95 -13.17
N LYS A 94 2.98 9.93 -13.01
CA LYS A 94 4.42 9.67 -13.04
C LYS A 94 4.88 8.67 -11.99
N TRP A 95 4.27 8.71 -10.80
CA TRP A 95 4.60 7.79 -9.70
C TRP A 95 4.05 6.39 -9.96
N ALA A 96 2.83 6.31 -10.49
CA ALA A 96 2.22 5.05 -10.90
C ALA A 96 3.05 4.40 -12.02
N ARG A 97 3.47 5.17 -13.02
CA ARG A 97 4.34 4.71 -14.11
C ARG A 97 5.68 4.20 -13.59
N LEU A 98 6.36 4.97 -12.73
CA LEU A 98 7.61 4.56 -12.09
C LEU A 98 7.46 3.28 -11.27
N GLN A 99 6.32 3.10 -10.61
CA GLN A 99 6.05 1.89 -9.84
C GLN A 99 5.91 0.67 -10.77
N ILE A 100 5.14 0.79 -11.85
CA ILE A 100 4.95 -0.28 -12.83
C ILE A 100 6.28 -0.66 -13.49
N GLU A 101 7.05 0.33 -13.96
CA GLU A 101 8.37 0.10 -14.58
C GLU A 101 9.34 -0.56 -13.60
N TRP A 102 9.31 -0.13 -12.34
CA TRP A 102 10.12 -0.75 -11.29
C TRP A 102 9.72 -2.21 -11.05
N GLU A 103 8.44 -2.52 -10.97
CA GLU A 103 7.95 -3.89 -10.76
C GLU A 103 8.34 -4.80 -11.92
N GLN A 104 8.16 -4.33 -13.16
CA GLN A 104 8.58 -5.08 -14.34
C GLN A 104 10.07 -5.38 -14.33
N MET A 105 10.91 -4.36 -14.08
CA MET A 105 12.36 -4.52 -14.00
C MET A 105 12.78 -5.45 -12.86
N ARG A 106 12.15 -5.31 -11.68
CA ARG A 106 12.38 -6.21 -10.54
C ARG A 106 12.10 -7.65 -10.92
N ASP A 107 10.92 -7.91 -11.48
CA ASP A 107 10.44 -9.26 -11.78
C ASP A 107 11.27 -9.91 -12.89
N GLU A 108 11.73 -9.13 -13.86
CA GLU A 108 12.67 -9.60 -14.88
C GLU A 108 14.00 -10.05 -14.25
N THR A 109 14.57 -9.24 -13.34
CA THR A 109 15.81 -9.62 -12.66
C THR A 109 15.62 -10.84 -11.76
N ILE A 110 14.44 -11.00 -11.14
CA ILE A 110 14.12 -12.17 -10.33
C ILE A 110 14.02 -13.44 -11.20
N ARG A 111 13.38 -13.36 -12.36
CA ARG A 111 13.27 -14.50 -13.28
C ARG A 111 14.61 -15.03 -13.75
N ASN A 112 15.59 -14.14 -13.96
CA ASN A 112 16.92 -14.48 -14.39
C ASN A 112 17.86 -14.88 -13.23
N LEU A 113 17.43 -14.66 -11.97
CA LEU A 113 18.25 -14.91 -10.79
C LEU A 113 18.42 -16.42 -10.54
N LYS A 114 19.66 -16.86 -10.43
CA LYS A 114 20.01 -18.22 -10.03
C LYS A 114 20.38 -18.27 -8.53
N PHE A 115 20.23 -19.43 -7.93
CA PHE A 115 20.72 -19.64 -6.57
C PHE A 115 22.24 -19.38 -6.54
N PRO A 116 22.75 -18.54 -5.62
CA PRO A 116 24.10 -17.98 -5.74
C PRO A 116 25.24 -18.96 -5.41
N PHE A 117 24.92 -20.15 -4.90
CA PHE A 117 25.90 -21.15 -4.45
C PHE A 117 25.56 -22.54 -4.96
N SER A 118 26.46 -23.51 -4.81
CA SER A 118 26.11 -24.91 -4.88
C SER A 118 25.25 -25.28 -3.67
N TYR A 119 24.16 -26.01 -3.91
CA TYR A 119 23.30 -26.46 -2.82
C TYR A 119 24.04 -27.42 -1.87
N ARG A 120 23.89 -27.18 -0.58
CA ARG A 120 24.32 -28.13 0.45
C ARG A 120 23.29 -29.24 0.59
N GLU A 121 23.65 -30.34 1.25
CA GLU A 121 22.73 -31.43 1.55
C GLU A 121 21.46 -30.90 2.25
N GLY A 122 20.30 -31.31 1.80
CA GLY A 122 18.98 -30.87 2.30
C GLY A 122 18.58 -29.44 1.97
N GLN A 123 19.51 -28.56 1.55
CA GLN A 123 19.23 -27.14 1.30
C GLN A 123 18.27 -26.93 0.11
N PHE A 124 18.42 -27.72 -0.95
CA PHE A 124 17.50 -27.68 -2.09
C PHE A 124 16.07 -28.07 -1.68
N ASN A 125 15.92 -29.14 -0.91
CA ASN A 125 14.62 -29.59 -0.41
C ASN A 125 13.96 -28.55 0.46
N LEU A 126 14.72 -27.85 1.30
CA LEU A 126 14.26 -26.73 2.11
C LEU A 126 13.75 -25.58 1.23
N ALA A 127 14.56 -25.13 0.26
CA ALA A 127 14.18 -24.05 -0.65
C ALA A 127 12.92 -24.39 -1.46
N ALA A 128 12.82 -25.62 -1.97
CA ALA A 128 11.66 -26.11 -2.70
C ALA A 128 10.40 -26.17 -1.80
N SER A 129 10.56 -26.51 -0.51
CA SER A 129 9.47 -26.54 0.45
C SER A 129 8.95 -25.14 0.78
N VAL A 130 9.84 -24.16 0.95
CA VAL A 130 9.49 -22.76 1.13
C VAL A 130 8.69 -22.23 -0.07
N TYR A 131 9.21 -22.43 -1.29
CA TYR A 131 8.54 -22.00 -2.50
C TYR A 131 7.13 -22.62 -2.62
N ARG A 132 7.02 -23.95 -2.49
CA ARG A 132 5.72 -24.65 -2.55
C ARG A 132 4.74 -24.19 -1.49
N THR A 133 5.22 -23.84 -0.30
CA THR A 133 4.40 -23.35 0.79
C THR A 133 3.82 -21.98 0.49
N ILE A 134 4.62 -21.07 -0.08
CA ILE A 134 4.17 -19.76 -0.54
C ILE A 134 3.13 -19.92 -1.65
N ALA A 135 3.43 -20.72 -2.67
CA ALA A 135 2.54 -20.97 -3.80
C ALA A 135 1.17 -21.57 -3.36
N ARG A 136 1.16 -22.36 -2.30
CA ARG A 136 -0.05 -22.94 -1.72
C ARG A 136 -0.72 -22.09 -0.65
N LYS A 137 -0.18 -20.91 -0.32
CA LYS A 137 -0.65 -20.01 0.75
C LYS A 137 -0.78 -20.72 2.10
N LYS A 138 0.20 -21.56 2.44
CA LYS A 138 0.24 -22.35 3.68
C LYS A 138 1.30 -21.84 4.65
N LYS A 139 1.32 -22.41 5.86
CA LYS A 139 2.36 -22.19 6.89
C LYS A 139 3.38 -23.30 6.81
N LEU A 140 4.66 -22.98 7.08
CA LEU A 140 5.76 -23.92 7.13
C LEU A 140 6.57 -23.71 8.41
N PHE A 141 6.77 -24.77 9.17
CA PHE A 141 7.70 -24.81 10.29
C PHE A 141 8.95 -25.56 9.87
N ILE A 142 10.12 -24.98 10.13
CA ILE A 142 11.40 -25.51 9.66
C ILE A 142 12.32 -25.72 10.86
N GLN A 143 12.79 -26.95 11.03
CA GLN A 143 13.88 -27.26 11.93
C GLN A 143 15.08 -27.74 11.11
N ALA A 144 16.20 -27.03 11.20
CA ALA A 144 17.42 -27.37 10.48
C ALA A 144 18.65 -26.96 11.32
N PRO A 145 19.75 -27.73 11.30
CA PRO A 145 20.97 -27.42 12.05
C PRO A 145 21.58 -26.07 11.67
N THR A 146 22.44 -25.54 12.55
CA THR A 146 23.26 -24.37 12.21
C THR A 146 24.20 -24.67 11.05
N GLY A 147 24.55 -23.65 10.25
CA GLY A 147 25.48 -23.83 9.14
C GLY A 147 24.90 -24.40 7.84
N THR A 148 23.65 -24.83 7.81
CA THR A 148 22.98 -25.38 6.59
C THR A 148 22.58 -24.33 5.55
N GLY A 149 22.86 -23.04 5.79
CA GLY A 149 22.50 -21.97 4.86
C GLY A 149 21.00 -21.65 4.83
N LYS A 150 20.29 -21.81 5.95
CA LYS A 150 18.85 -21.56 6.09
C LYS A 150 18.39 -20.21 5.53
N THR A 151 19.14 -19.15 5.83
CA THR A 151 18.76 -17.77 5.43
C THR A 151 18.60 -17.67 3.92
N MET A 152 19.58 -18.13 3.16
CA MET A 152 19.53 -18.11 1.69
C MET A 152 18.48 -19.08 1.17
N ALA A 153 18.33 -20.27 1.79
CA ALA A 153 17.33 -21.28 1.40
C ALA A 153 15.88 -20.84 1.68
N VAL A 154 15.68 -19.78 2.47
CA VAL A 154 14.35 -19.17 2.72
C VAL A 154 14.16 -17.92 1.87
N LEU A 155 15.15 -17.02 1.83
CA LEU A 155 15.03 -15.74 1.13
C LEU A 155 14.99 -15.91 -0.39
N TYR A 156 15.85 -16.72 -0.97
CA TYR A 156 15.89 -16.92 -2.43
C TYR A 156 14.54 -17.44 -2.98
N PRO A 157 13.95 -18.53 -2.48
CA PRO A 157 12.65 -18.99 -2.98
C PRO A 157 11.51 -18.01 -2.68
N ALA A 158 11.57 -17.23 -1.60
CA ALA A 158 10.59 -16.18 -1.35
C ALA A 158 10.67 -15.05 -2.39
N VAL A 159 11.89 -14.62 -2.73
CA VAL A 159 12.13 -13.66 -3.82
C VAL A 159 11.66 -14.24 -5.16
N ARG A 160 11.98 -15.50 -5.47
CA ARG A 160 11.48 -16.18 -6.68
C ARG A 160 9.97 -16.18 -6.77
N ALA A 161 9.29 -16.55 -5.69
CA ALA A 161 7.84 -16.57 -5.61
C ALA A 161 7.23 -15.17 -5.84
N MET A 162 7.88 -14.10 -5.34
CA MET A 162 7.45 -12.72 -5.58
C MET A 162 7.53 -12.36 -7.08
N GLY A 163 8.62 -12.69 -7.76
CA GLY A 163 8.79 -12.43 -9.21
C GLY A 163 7.81 -13.20 -10.10
N GLU A 164 7.11 -14.18 -9.53
CA GLU A 164 6.03 -14.96 -10.18
C GLU A 164 4.63 -14.51 -9.73
N GLY A 165 4.54 -13.37 -9.01
CA GLY A 165 3.28 -12.79 -8.57
C GLY A 165 2.61 -13.52 -7.39
N LEU A 166 3.34 -14.40 -6.69
CA LEU A 166 2.81 -15.17 -5.55
C LEU A 166 2.86 -14.40 -4.22
N GLY A 167 3.39 -13.19 -4.23
CA GLY A 167 3.45 -12.29 -3.08
C GLY A 167 4.00 -10.93 -3.47
N GLU A 168 3.59 -9.88 -2.77
CA GLU A 168 3.98 -8.49 -3.06
C GLU A 168 5.11 -7.98 -2.14
N LYS A 169 5.19 -8.50 -0.93
CA LYS A 169 6.13 -8.05 0.10
C LYS A 169 6.69 -9.23 0.89
N ILE A 170 7.93 -9.10 1.34
CA ILE A 170 8.59 -10.06 2.22
C ILE A 170 8.92 -9.35 3.54
N PHE A 171 8.42 -9.87 4.65
CA PHE A 171 8.80 -9.45 5.99
C PHE A 171 9.72 -10.52 6.59
N TYR A 172 10.99 -10.17 6.77
CA TYR A 172 11.96 -11.04 7.43
C TYR A 172 12.16 -10.59 8.88
N LEU A 173 11.49 -11.29 9.79
CA LEU A 173 11.49 -10.94 11.21
C LEU A 173 12.59 -11.70 11.95
N THR A 174 13.35 -11.02 12.77
CA THR A 174 14.43 -11.61 13.58
C THR A 174 14.37 -11.11 15.02
N ALA A 175 14.64 -12.02 15.96
CA ALA A 175 14.71 -11.65 17.37
C ALA A 175 16.06 -11.08 17.82
N ARG A 176 17.10 -11.15 16.96
CA ARG A 176 18.48 -10.76 17.30
C ARG A 176 19.13 -9.96 16.16
N THR A 177 19.92 -8.96 16.52
CA THR A 177 20.68 -8.12 15.58
C THR A 177 21.59 -8.92 14.65
N ILE A 178 22.30 -9.93 15.18
CA ILE A 178 23.19 -10.79 14.38
C ILE A 178 22.41 -11.50 13.27
N THR A 179 21.22 -11.99 13.54
CA THR A 179 20.41 -12.70 12.54
C THR A 179 19.92 -11.73 11.44
N ARG A 180 19.71 -10.47 11.78
CA ARG A 180 19.41 -9.40 10.82
C ARG A 180 20.56 -9.20 9.84
N THR A 181 21.78 -9.05 10.33
CA THR A 181 22.98 -8.86 9.49
C THR A 181 23.15 -10.01 8.51
N VAL A 182 22.87 -11.25 8.92
CA VAL A 182 22.94 -12.42 8.01
C VAL A 182 21.88 -12.32 6.89
N ALA A 183 20.68 -11.82 7.18
CA ALA A 183 19.66 -11.60 6.16
C ALA A 183 20.07 -10.47 5.19
N GLU A 184 20.59 -9.37 5.71
CA GLU A 184 21.11 -8.25 4.90
C GLU A 184 22.24 -8.71 3.96
N GLN A 185 23.18 -9.50 4.47
CA GLN A 185 24.27 -10.11 3.66
C GLN A 185 23.70 -11.03 2.57
N ALA A 186 22.71 -11.85 2.88
CA ALA A 186 22.08 -12.70 1.87
C ALA A 186 21.42 -11.88 0.74
N PHE A 187 20.72 -10.79 1.07
CA PHE A 187 20.19 -9.87 0.07
C PHE A 187 21.29 -9.16 -0.73
N PHE A 188 22.38 -8.75 -0.07
CA PHE A 188 23.51 -8.15 -0.76
C PHE A 188 24.10 -9.10 -1.81
N ILE A 189 24.32 -10.36 -1.46
CA ILE A 189 24.81 -11.39 -2.41
C ILE A 189 23.86 -11.54 -3.61
N LEU A 190 22.53 -11.56 -3.37
CA LEU A 190 21.55 -11.64 -4.46
C LEU A 190 21.60 -10.39 -5.36
N LYS A 191 21.80 -9.19 -4.79
CA LYS A 191 21.97 -7.95 -5.55
C LYS A 191 23.24 -7.98 -6.41
N GLU A 192 24.35 -8.48 -5.90
CA GLU A 192 25.58 -8.67 -6.70
C GLU A 192 25.40 -9.68 -7.86
N LYS A 193 24.45 -10.60 -7.72
CA LYS A 193 24.06 -11.53 -8.80
C LYS A 193 23.01 -10.95 -9.77
N GLY A 194 22.74 -9.64 -9.66
CA GLY A 194 21.87 -8.90 -10.58
C GLY A 194 20.45 -8.68 -10.11
N LEU A 195 20.09 -9.08 -8.87
CA LEU A 195 18.78 -8.80 -8.32
C LEU A 195 18.58 -7.29 -8.11
N LYS A 196 17.58 -6.71 -8.73
CA LYS A 196 17.09 -5.37 -8.41
C LYS A 196 15.93 -5.49 -7.42
N PHE A 197 16.18 -5.10 -6.18
CA PHE A 197 15.21 -5.26 -5.09
C PHE A 197 15.37 -4.13 -4.07
N ARG A 198 14.24 -3.54 -3.65
CA ARG A 198 14.21 -2.56 -2.57
C ARG A 198 14.06 -3.27 -1.24
N SER A 199 14.89 -2.93 -0.27
CA SER A 199 14.82 -3.46 1.09
C SER A 199 15.01 -2.34 2.09
N VAL A 200 14.27 -2.40 3.21
CA VAL A 200 14.37 -1.47 4.33
C VAL A 200 14.58 -2.29 5.59
N THR A 201 15.51 -1.86 6.41
CA THR A 201 15.73 -2.41 7.76
C THR A 201 15.09 -1.47 8.77
N LEU A 202 14.18 -2.01 9.59
CA LEU A 202 13.56 -1.30 10.71
C LEU A 202 14.23 -1.77 12.01
N THR A 203 14.60 -0.82 12.88
CA THR A 203 15.26 -1.04 14.18
C THR A 203 14.52 -0.34 15.28
#